data_1bb7dc3aa7d1061891e72790c5ecca39
#
_entry.id   1bb7dc3aa7d1061891e72790c5ecca39
#
_cell.length_a   1.000
_cell.length_b   1.000
_cell.length_c   1.000
_cell.angle_alpha   90.00
_cell.angle_beta   90.00
_cell.angle_gamma   90.00
#
_symmetry.space_group_name_H-M   'P 1'
#
loop_
_entity.id
_entity.type
_entity.pdbx_description
1 polymer ?
#
loop_
_entity_poly.entity_id
_entity_poly.type
_entity_poly.pdbx_seq_one_letter_code
_entity_poly.pdbx_strand_id
1 'polypeptide(L)'
;MTAPATTAQWTCFDVSIEGGVAHIRLNRPDAFNAMNRAFWNELPAIVRDIDDNARARCIVISSTGKHFSAGMELSVFTDGAGIVPDAQKDKQNAAESFRRHVHHLQDTFSCLDEARMPVIVAVQGGVIGGAVDMTSACDIRYASADAFFVVQEINIGMTADVGTFPRLCKLIPEGWVRELAYTGRRLPAQKAKEIGLVNEVFDTHEQVVEHALGTAREIASKSPLAVAGSKVMINYARDHTIKDGLDYIATWQTGMFSPAHMMEAFQAKAQKRDPEFPDLLPLRKGM
;
A
#
# COMPACT_ATOMS: atom_id res chain seq x y z
N MET A 1 6.26 3.26 -31.76
CA MET A 1 4.82 3.60 -31.63
C MET A 1 4.22 2.57 -30.69
N THR A 2 4.15 2.86 -29.41
CA THR A 2 3.49 2.03 -28.41
C THR A 2 1.98 2.26 -28.52
N ALA A 3 1.22 1.20 -28.75
CA ALA A 3 -0.24 1.26 -28.77
C ALA A 3 -0.75 1.87 -27.45
N PRO A 4 -1.79 2.70 -27.46
CA PRO A 4 -2.39 3.20 -26.23
C PRO A 4 -2.93 2.00 -25.46
N ALA A 5 -2.46 1.82 -24.24
CA ALA A 5 -2.99 0.81 -23.33
C ALA A 5 -4.48 1.07 -23.16
N THR A 6 -5.30 0.10 -23.51
CA THR A 6 -6.74 0.10 -23.21
C THR A 6 -6.85 0.26 -21.69
N THR A 7 -7.24 1.43 -21.22
CA THR A 7 -7.51 1.66 -19.80
C THR A 7 -8.69 0.78 -19.44
N ALA A 8 -8.42 -0.31 -18.72
CA ALA A 8 -9.49 -1.07 -18.07
C ALA A 8 -10.30 -0.07 -17.24
N GLN A 9 -11.61 -0.04 -17.45
CA GLN A 9 -12.47 0.89 -16.72
C GLN A 9 -12.69 0.31 -15.33
N TRP A 10 -11.94 0.82 -14.33
CA TRP A 10 -12.12 0.48 -12.93
C TRP A 10 -13.36 1.19 -12.37
N THR A 11 -14.06 0.55 -11.45
CA THR A 11 -15.28 1.11 -10.84
C THR A 11 -15.00 1.84 -9.54
N CYS A 12 -13.93 1.47 -8.85
CA CYS A 12 -13.55 2.04 -7.56
C CYS A 12 -12.36 2.99 -7.65
N PHE A 13 -11.65 3.00 -8.77
CA PHE A 13 -10.38 3.70 -8.90
C PHE A 13 -10.24 4.46 -10.22
N ASP A 14 -9.62 5.64 -10.13
CA ASP A 14 -8.99 6.30 -11.27
C ASP A 14 -7.49 5.99 -11.23
N VAL A 15 -6.92 5.62 -12.36
CA VAL A 15 -5.48 5.30 -12.46
C VAL A 15 -4.84 6.10 -13.58
N SER A 16 -3.79 6.84 -13.25
CA SER A 16 -2.94 7.53 -14.22
C SER A 16 -1.47 7.15 -14.01
N ILE A 17 -0.68 7.14 -15.08
CA ILE A 17 0.76 6.86 -15.02
C ILE A 17 1.47 7.94 -15.81
N GLU A 18 2.31 8.72 -15.15
CA GLU A 18 3.06 9.81 -15.74
C GLU A 18 4.43 9.96 -15.08
N GLY A 19 5.49 10.18 -15.85
CA GLY A 19 6.83 10.43 -15.33
C GLY A 19 7.38 9.32 -14.42
N GLY A 20 6.98 8.06 -14.65
CA GLY A 20 7.37 6.93 -13.80
C GLY A 20 6.61 6.81 -12.48
N VAL A 21 5.56 7.62 -12.27
CA VAL A 21 4.69 7.58 -11.11
C VAL A 21 3.30 7.08 -11.51
N ALA A 22 2.81 6.03 -10.85
CA ALA A 22 1.43 5.59 -10.95
C ALA A 22 0.62 6.25 -9.82
N HIS A 23 -0.43 6.97 -10.16
CA HIS A 23 -1.36 7.55 -9.20
C HIS A 23 -2.68 6.76 -9.24
N ILE A 24 -2.96 6.04 -8.17
CA ILE A 24 -4.18 5.26 -7.94
C ILE A 24 -5.07 6.07 -7.00
N ARG A 25 -6.22 6.53 -7.48
CA ARG A 25 -7.11 7.38 -6.70
C ARG A 25 -8.44 6.67 -6.46
N LEU A 26 -8.82 6.46 -5.18
CA LEU A 26 -10.13 5.96 -4.83
C LEU A 26 -11.19 6.99 -5.29
N ASN A 27 -12.19 6.56 -6.03
CA ASN A 27 -13.14 7.43 -6.70
C ASN A 27 -14.61 7.03 -6.50
N ARG A 28 -14.99 6.81 -5.24
CA ARG A 28 -16.39 6.60 -4.80
C ARG A 28 -16.74 7.56 -3.65
N PRO A 29 -16.59 8.90 -3.85
CA PRO A 29 -16.73 9.89 -2.76
C PRO A 29 -18.12 9.86 -2.11
N ASP A 30 -19.20 9.63 -2.88
CA ASP A 30 -20.57 9.56 -2.39
C ASP A 30 -20.83 8.37 -1.47
N ALA A 31 -20.02 7.31 -1.59
CA ALA A 31 -20.01 6.16 -0.69
C ALA A 31 -18.85 6.21 0.32
N PHE A 32 -18.25 7.40 0.55
CA PHE A 32 -17.08 7.59 1.42
C PHE A 32 -15.93 6.62 1.08
N ASN A 33 -15.76 6.27 -0.19
CA ASN A 33 -14.77 5.31 -0.68
C ASN A 33 -14.83 3.96 0.05
N ALA A 34 -16.04 3.51 0.46
CA ALA A 34 -16.22 2.22 1.08
C ALA A 34 -15.82 1.08 0.13
N MET A 35 -15.18 0.06 0.70
CA MET A 35 -14.57 -1.07 0.01
C MET A 35 -15.65 -2.13 -0.30
N ASN A 36 -16.26 -2.02 -1.48
CA ASN A 36 -17.20 -3.01 -2.00
C ASN A 36 -16.47 -4.20 -2.64
N ARG A 37 -17.22 -5.19 -3.17
CA ARG A 37 -16.63 -6.38 -3.82
C ARG A 37 -15.70 -6.05 -4.99
N ALA A 38 -16.00 -5.00 -5.76
CA ALA A 38 -15.13 -4.58 -6.86
C ALA A 38 -13.78 -4.09 -6.34
N PHE A 39 -13.76 -3.30 -5.27
CA PHE A 39 -12.52 -2.81 -4.64
C PHE A 39 -11.54 -3.95 -4.33
N TRP A 40 -12.01 -5.05 -3.70
CA TRP A 40 -11.18 -6.18 -3.28
C TRP A 40 -10.55 -6.95 -4.45
N ASN A 41 -11.11 -6.84 -5.65
CA ASN A 41 -10.56 -7.44 -6.87
C ASN A 41 -9.73 -6.42 -7.68
N GLU A 42 -10.19 -5.17 -7.75
CA GLU A 42 -9.58 -4.16 -8.60
C GLU A 42 -8.21 -3.70 -8.06
N LEU A 43 -8.08 -3.44 -6.75
CA LEU A 43 -6.81 -2.96 -6.18
C LEU A 43 -5.64 -3.89 -6.46
N PRO A 44 -5.71 -5.20 -6.15
CA PRO A 44 -4.60 -6.10 -6.46
C PRO A 44 -4.37 -6.29 -7.97
N ALA A 45 -5.41 -6.22 -8.78
CA ALA A 45 -5.27 -6.29 -10.24
C ALA A 45 -4.52 -5.07 -10.79
N ILE A 46 -4.82 -3.86 -10.31
CA ILE A 46 -4.13 -2.62 -10.68
C ILE A 46 -2.65 -2.68 -10.26
N VAL A 47 -2.39 -3.01 -9.00
CA VAL A 47 -1.02 -3.03 -8.46
C VAL A 47 -0.16 -4.07 -9.17
N ARG A 48 -0.69 -5.27 -9.39
CA ARG A 48 0.01 -6.34 -10.12
C ARG A 48 0.24 -5.99 -11.59
N ASP A 49 -0.73 -5.33 -12.26
CA ASP A 49 -0.51 -4.86 -13.63
C ASP A 49 0.63 -3.84 -13.72
N ILE A 50 0.70 -2.91 -12.76
CA ILE A 50 1.78 -1.92 -12.70
C ILE A 50 3.12 -2.61 -12.44
N ASP A 51 3.18 -3.53 -11.48
CA ASP A 51 4.41 -4.20 -11.09
C ASP A 51 4.88 -5.23 -12.12
N ASP A 52 4.03 -6.17 -12.52
CA ASP A 52 4.35 -7.23 -13.48
C ASP A 52 4.85 -6.68 -14.82
N ASN A 53 4.30 -5.55 -15.24
CA ASN A 53 4.67 -4.92 -16.50
C ASN A 53 5.69 -3.78 -16.35
N ALA A 54 6.20 -3.54 -15.13
CA ALA A 54 7.17 -2.48 -14.80
C ALA A 54 6.72 -1.09 -15.33
N ARG A 55 5.43 -0.76 -15.16
CA ARG A 55 4.81 0.45 -15.75
C ARG A 55 5.13 1.73 -15.00
N ALA A 56 5.56 1.61 -13.74
CA ALA A 56 5.93 2.74 -12.89
C ALA A 56 7.11 2.40 -11.98
N ARG A 57 7.73 3.42 -11.41
CA ARG A 57 8.84 3.35 -10.46
C ARG A 57 8.42 3.64 -9.02
N CYS A 58 7.24 4.25 -8.85
CA CYS A 58 6.61 4.52 -7.57
C CYS A 58 5.09 4.56 -7.75
N ILE A 59 4.34 4.10 -6.74
CA ILE A 59 2.89 4.18 -6.70
C ILE A 59 2.51 5.22 -5.64
N VAL A 60 1.54 6.09 -5.96
CA VAL A 60 0.87 6.98 -5.01
C VAL A 60 -0.59 6.57 -4.92
N ILE A 61 -1.09 6.36 -3.70
CA ILE A 61 -2.51 6.11 -3.45
C ILE A 61 -3.11 7.33 -2.75
N SER A 62 -4.20 7.86 -3.28
CA SER A 62 -4.99 8.91 -2.66
C SER A 62 -6.48 8.63 -2.82
N SER A 63 -7.34 9.54 -2.42
CA SER A 63 -8.78 9.37 -2.61
C SER A 63 -9.48 10.69 -2.94
N THR A 64 -10.71 10.62 -3.43
CA THR A 64 -11.59 11.77 -3.62
C THR A 64 -12.55 11.93 -2.44
N GLY A 65 -13.12 13.13 -2.28
CA GLY A 65 -14.16 13.40 -1.29
C GLY A 65 -13.63 13.64 0.12
N LYS A 66 -14.56 13.56 1.09
CA LYS A 66 -14.31 13.98 2.47
C LYS A 66 -13.42 13.03 3.27
N HIS A 67 -13.49 11.74 2.99
CA HIS A 67 -12.78 10.70 3.73
C HIS A 67 -11.92 9.88 2.79
N PHE A 68 -10.78 9.43 3.28
CA PHE A 68 -9.92 8.53 2.54
C PHE A 68 -10.68 7.23 2.22
N SER A 69 -11.18 6.54 3.26
CA SER A 69 -12.10 5.42 3.09
C SER A 69 -12.81 5.09 4.42
N ALA A 70 -14.09 4.76 4.32
CA ALA A 70 -14.91 4.28 5.45
C ALA A 70 -14.69 2.78 5.78
N GLY A 71 -13.76 2.11 5.10
CA GLY A 71 -13.50 0.69 5.26
C GLY A 71 -14.47 -0.20 4.48
N MET A 72 -14.64 -1.45 4.91
CA MET A 72 -15.49 -2.42 4.22
C MET A 72 -16.93 -1.97 4.16
N GLU A 73 -17.55 -2.06 2.99
CA GLU A 73 -18.97 -1.73 2.79
C GLU A 73 -19.84 -2.75 3.52
N LEU A 74 -20.83 -2.25 4.29
CA LEU A 74 -21.67 -3.12 5.13
C LEU A 74 -22.44 -4.18 4.33
N SER A 75 -22.80 -3.88 3.07
CA SER A 75 -23.46 -4.84 2.18
C SER A 75 -22.63 -6.13 2.00
N VAL A 76 -21.30 -6.05 2.05
CA VAL A 76 -20.42 -7.21 1.93
C VAL A 76 -20.64 -8.21 3.06
N PHE A 77 -21.07 -7.75 4.25
CA PHE A 77 -21.39 -8.60 5.40
C PHE A 77 -22.81 -9.19 5.34
N THR A 78 -23.75 -8.52 4.66
CA THR A 78 -25.18 -8.84 4.73
C THR A 78 -25.71 -9.59 3.52
N ASP A 79 -25.03 -9.55 2.37
CA ASP A 79 -25.50 -10.12 1.09
C ASP A 79 -25.56 -11.65 1.05
N GLY A 80 -25.28 -12.34 2.15
CA GLY A 80 -25.35 -13.80 2.24
C GLY A 80 -24.35 -14.57 1.36
N ALA A 81 -23.52 -13.86 0.61
CA ALA A 81 -22.64 -14.42 -0.41
C ALA A 81 -21.20 -14.66 0.07
N GLY A 82 -21.00 -15.10 1.33
CA GLY A 82 -19.77 -15.79 1.60
C GLY A 82 -18.83 -15.29 2.70
N ILE A 83 -19.13 -14.22 3.45
CA ILE A 83 -18.32 -13.87 4.63
C ILE A 83 -18.77 -14.68 5.86
N VAL A 84 -20.06 -15.00 5.96
CA VAL A 84 -20.58 -15.82 7.06
C VAL A 84 -20.67 -17.26 6.57
N PRO A 85 -19.96 -18.23 7.21
CA PRO A 85 -20.09 -19.64 6.87
C PRO A 85 -21.54 -20.10 7.00
N ASP A 86 -22.05 -20.82 5.99
CA ASP A 86 -23.37 -21.46 6.06
C ASP A 86 -23.38 -22.45 7.23
N ALA A 87 -24.03 -22.07 8.33
CA ALA A 87 -24.09 -22.84 9.57
C ALA A 87 -24.79 -24.21 9.41
N GLN A 88 -25.43 -24.48 8.26
CA GLN A 88 -26.11 -25.75 7.96
C GLN A 88 -25.17 -26.76 7.27
N LYS A 89 -23.99 -26.36 6.83
CA LYS A 89 -22.96 -27.24 6.25
C LYS A 89 -21.99 -27.71 7.32
N ASP A 90 -21.17 -28.72 6.98
CA ASP A 90 -20.07 -29.19 7.81
C ASP A 90 -19.23 -27.99 8.31
N LYS A 91 -19.25 -27.76 9.64
CA LYS A 91 -18.64 -26.59 10.28
C LYS A 91 -17.13 -26.51 10.03
N GLN A 92 -16.44 -27.62 9.97
CA GLN A 92 -15.01 -27.70 9.78
C GLN A 92 -14.64 -27.31 8.34
N ASN A 93 -15.35 -27.82 7.35
CA ASN A 93 -15.16 -27.45 5.95
C ASN A 93 -15.54 -25.99 5.70
N ALA A 94 -16.60 -25.48 6.35
CA ALA A 94 -16.96 -24.07 6.28
C ALA A 94 -15.88 -23.17 6.90
N ALA A 95 -15.30 -23.55 8.03
CA ALA A 95 -14.23 -22.82 8.69
C ALA A 95 -12.94 -22.80 7.84
N GLU A 96 -12.57 -23.92 7.20
CA GLU A 96 -11.44 -23.97 6.27
C GLU A 96 -11.65 -23.04 5.07
N SER A 97 -12.81 -23.10 4.45
CA SER A 97 -13.17 -22.24 3.32
C SER A 97 -13.13 -20.75 3.71
N PHE A 98 -13.65 -20.40 4.90
CA PHE A 98 -13.58 -19.03 5.41
C PHE A 98 -12.14 -18.59 5.66
N ARG A 99 -11.29 -19.45 6.24
CA ARG A 99 -9.86 -19.15 6.41
C ARG A 99 -9.20 -18.81 5.06
N ARG A 100 -9.47 -19.59 4.00
CA ARG A 100 -8.94 -19.30 2.66
C ARG A 100 -9.47 -17.98 2.10
N HIS A 101 -10.73 -17.66 2.37
CA HIS A 101 -11.31 -16.37 1.98
C HIS A 101 -10.60 -15.20 2.69
N VAL A 102 -10.32 -15.30 3.99
CA VAL A 102 -9.56 -14.29 4.73
C VAL A 102 -8.16 -14.10 4.12
N HIS A 103 -7.46 -15.19 3.76
CA HIS A 103 -6.17 -15.06 3.05
C HIS A 103 -6.29 -14.30 1.73
N HIS A 104 -7.35 -14.56 0.96
CA HIS A 104 -7.61 -13.82 -0.27
C HIS A 104 -7.83 -12.31 -0.01
N LEU A 105 -8.54 -11.96 1.05
CA LEU A 105 -8.70 -10.55 1.46
C LEU A 105 -7.37 -9.94 1.93
N GLN A 106 -6.54 -10.70 2.66
CA GLN A 106 -5.20 -10.26 3.07
C GLN A 106 -4.29 -9.95 1.87
N ASP A 107 -4.37 -10.77 0.80
CA ASP A 107 -3.60 -10.58 -0.43
C ASP A 107 -3.93 -9.26 -1.12
N THR A 108 -5.15 -8.71 -0.92
CA THR A 108 -5.56 -7.43 -1.47
C THR A 108 -4.66 -6.29 -1.01
N PHE A 109 -4.19 -6.32 0.23
CA PHE A 109 -3.28 -5.30 0.75
C PHE A 109 -1.82 -5.75 0.74
N SER A 110 -1.54 -7.05 0.85
CA SER A 110 -0.17 -7.58 0.79
C SER A 110 0.51 -7.26 -0.55
N CYS A 111 -0.26 -7.14 -1.64
CA CYS A 111 0.30 -6.74 -2.93
C CYS A 111 0.99 -5.36 -2.90
N LEU A 112 0.59 -4.45 -1.99
CA LEU A 112 1.24 -3.13 -1.81
C LEU A 112 2.62 -3.27 -1.15
N ASP A 113 2.70 -4.14 -0.16
CA ASP A 113 3.91 -4.46 0.58
C ASP A 113 4.91 -5.24 -0.29
N GLU A 114 4.40 -6.14 -1.15
CA GLU A 114 5.16 -7.02 -2.03
C GLU A 114 5.62 -6.37 -3.35
N ALA A 115 4.94 -5.30 -3.80
CA ALA A 115 5.29 -4.60 -5.04
C ALA A 115 6.76 -4.18 -5.04
N ARG A 116 7.46 -4.36 -6.17
CA ARG A 116 8.89 -4.02 -6.33
C ARG A 116 9.18 -2.53 -6.18
N MET A 117 8.21 -1.67 -6.46
CA MET A 117 8.33 -0.22 -6.29
C MET A 117 7.71 0.24 -4.96
N PRO A 118 8.21 1.36 -4.40
CA PRO A 118 7.58 1.97 -3.23
C PRO A 118 6.14 2.40 -3.47
N VAL A 119 5.32 2.29 -2.41
CA VAL A 119 3.93 2.73 -2.38
C VAL A 119 3.79 3.82 -1.32
N ILE A 120 3.36 5.00 -1.74
CA ILE A 120 3.08 6.15 -0.87
C ILE A 120 1.57 6.29 -0.76
N VAL A 121 1.06 6.53 0.43
CA VAL A 121 -0.35 6.85 0.63
C VAL A 121 -0.53 8.26 1.18
N ALA A 122 -1.47 9.01 0.58
CA ALA A 122 -1.89 10.36 0.96
C ALA A 122 -3.33 10.30 1.45
N VAL A 123 -3.56 10.57 2.75
CA VAL A 123 -4.88 10.40 3.37
C VAL A 123 -5.46 11.69 3.92
N GLN A 124 -6.79 11.81 3.84
CA GLN A 124 -7.57 12.89 4.45
C GLN A 124 -8.80 12.33 5.19
N GLY A 125 -9.31 13.09 6.17
CA GLY A 125 -10.51 12.72 6.91
C GLY A 125 -10.42 11.31 7.51
N GLY A 126 -11.45 10.49 7.38
CA GLY A 126 -11.50 9.15 7.99
C GLY A 126 -10.67 8.10 7.25
N VAL A 127 -9.81 7.39 7.98
CA VAL A 127 -9.09 6.17 7.60
C VAL A 127 -9.60 5.08 8.53
N ILE A 128 -10.61 4.31 8.08
CA ILE A 128 -11.45 3.52 8.98
C ILE A 128 -11.40 2.03 8.61
N GLY A 129 -11.19 1.14 9.60
CA GLY A 129 -11.20 -0.31 9.43
C GLY A 129 -10.21 -0.78 8.36
N GLY A 130 -10.68 -1.48 7.32
CA GLY A 130 -9.83 -1.94 6.21
C GLY A 130 -8.95 -0.86 5.55
N ALA A 131 -9.29 0.43 5.73
CA ALA A 131 -8.40 1.51 5.29
C ALA A 131 -7.15 1.63 6.16
N VAL A 132 -7.21 1.27 7.45
CA VAL A 132 -6.03 1.17 8.32
C VAL A 132 -5.16 0.00 7.87
N ASP A 133 -5.78 -1.16 7.53
CA ASP A 133 -5.05 -2.30 6.99
C ASP A 133 -4.29 -1.92 5.70
N MET A 134 -4.98 -1.29 4.75
CA MET A 134 -4.40 -0.85 3.48
C MET A 134 -3.26 0.15 3.69
N THR A 135 -3.48 1.19 4.50
CA THR A 135 -2.46 2.23 4.71
C THR A 135 -1.25 1.71 5.48
N SER A 136 -1.44 0.72 6.37
CA SER A 136 -0.33 0.05 7.06
C SER A 136 0.55 -0.80 6.14
N ALA A 137 0.02 -1.23 4.99
CA ALA A 137 0.75 -1.99 3.98
C ALA A 137 1.55 -1.10 3.00
N CYS A 138 1.33 0.22 3.02
CA CYS A 138 2.11 1.17 2.23
C CYS A 138 3.46 1.47 2.89
N ASP A 139 4.47 1.86 2.09
CA ASP A 139 5.81 2.17 2.59
C ASP A 139 5.86 3.53 3.30
N ILE A 140 5.20 4.54 2.75
CA ILE A 140 5.21 5.92 3.26
C ILE A 140 3.76 6.40 3.42
N ARG A 141 3.47 7.10 4.52
CA ARG A 141 2.15 7.63 4.85
C ARG A 141 2.22 9.12 5.11
N TYR A 142 1.42 9.89 4.37
CA TYR A 142 1.20 11.33 4.58
C TYR A 142 -0.27 11.58 4.89
N ALA A 143 -0.56 12.56 5.75
CA ALA A 143 -1.93 12.86 6.17
C ALA A 143 -2.23 14.35 6.12
N SER A 144 -3.50 14.72 5.89
CA SER A 144 -3.99 16.06 6.17
C SER A 144 -4.27 16.24 7.66
N ALA A 145 -4.30 17.49 8.13
CA ALA A 145 -4.52 17.81 9.54
C ALA A 145 -5.87 17.33 10.08
N ASP A 146 -6.88 17.21 9.22
CA ASP A 146 -8.21 16.69 9.56
C ASP A 146 -8.29 15.16 9.54
N ALA A 147 -7.22 14.46 9.15
CA ALA A 147 -7.23 13.00 9.07
C ALA A 147 -7.25 12.35 10.46
N PHE A 148 -7.90 11.20 10.53
CA PHE A 148 -7.92 10.35 11.72
C PHE A 148 -8.02 8.88 11.34
N PHE A 149 -7.43 8.02 12.18
CA PHE A 149 -7.39 6.57 11.99
C PHE A 149 -8.28 5.89 13.03
N VAL A 150 -8.98 4.81 12.64
CA VAL A 150 -9.84 4.02 13.54
C VAL A 150 -9.69 2.54 13.23
N VAL A 151 -9.26 1.74 14.20
CA VAL A 151 -9.39 0.29 14.15
C VAL A 151 -10.85 -0.04 14.44
N GLN A 152 -11.66 -0.06 13.38
CA GLN A 152 -13.13 -0.06 13.48
C GLN A 152 -13.71 -1.43 13.85
N GLU A 153 -13.00 -2.49 13.60
CA GLU A 153 -13.44 -3.87 13.75
C GLU A 153 -13.91 -4.15 15.17
N ILE A 154 -13.25 -3.63 16.19
CA ILE A 154 -13.66 -3.80 17.59
C ILE A 154 -15.03 -3.16 17.88
N ASN A 155 -15.36 -2.04 17.23
CA ASN A 155 -16.63 -1.36 17.38
C ASN A 155 -17.82 -2.14 16.81
N ILE A 156 -17.55 -3.15 15.96
CA ILE A 156 -18.56 -4.05 15.38
C ILE A 156 -18.41 -5.49 15.85
N GLY A 157 -17.64 -5.70 16.95
CA GLY A 157 -17.48 -7.01 17.57
C GLY A 157 -16.57 -7.99 16.82
N MET A 158 -15.63 -7.48 16.00
CA MET A 158 -14.67 -8.26 15.24
C MET A 158 -13.23 -7.98 15.67
N THR A 159 -12.34 -8.90 15.34
CA THR A 159 -10.89 -8.67 15.34
C THR A 159 -10.47 -8.28 13.94
N ALA A 160 -9.64 -7.22 13.80
CA ALA A 160 -9.06 -6.86 12.50
C ALA A 160 -8.20 -8.03 11.97
N ASP A 161 -8.49 -8.48 10.74
CA ASP A 161 -7.98 -9.75 10.21
C ASP A 161 -7.29 -9.66 8.84
N VAL A 162 -7.27 -8.45 8.23
CA VAL A 162 -6.65 -8.29 6.90
C VAL A 162 -5.31 -7.55 6.91
N GLY A 163 -4.69 -7.36 8.10
CA GLY A 163 -3.28 -6.96 8.19
C GLY A 163 -2.92 -5.89 9.23
N THR A 164 -3.91 -5.28 9.90
CA THR A 164 -3.68 -4.21 10.89
C THR A 164 -2.64 -4.61 11.94
N PHE A 165 -2.87 -5.70 12.68
CA PHE A 165 -2.01 -6.01 13.84
C PHE A 165 -0.60 -6.46 13.46
N PRO A 166 -0.38 -7.36 12.49
CA PRO A 166 0.98 -7.75 12.12
C PRO A 166 1.82 -6.59 11.60
N ARG A 167 1.19 -5.55 11.00
CA ARG A 167 1.88 -4.37 10.49
C ARG A 167 2.01 -3.25 11.52
N LEU A 168 0.94 -2.87 12.23
CA LEU A 168 0.99 -1.77 13.20
C LEU A 168 2.01 -2.02 14.31
N CYS A 169 2.15 -3.25 14.80
CA CYS A 169 3.16 -3.60 15.82
C CYS A 169 4.60 -3.39 15.35
N LYS A 170 4.83 -3.26 14.03
CA LYS A 170 6.14 -2.94 13.45
C LYS A 170 6.30 -1.45 13.13
N LEU A 171 5.20 -0.70 13.12
CA LEU A 171 5.17 0.72 12.73
C LEU A 171 5.15 1.67 13.94
N ILE A 172 4.43 1.30 15.01
CA ILE A 172 4.23 2.15 16.19
C ILE A 172 4.45 1.34 17.48
N PRO A 173 4.72 2.02 18.63
CA PRO A 173 4.85 1.33 19.91
C PRO A 173 3.62 0.49 20.26
N GLU A 174 3.84 -0.74 20.70
CA GLU A 174 2.80 -1.76 20.93
C GLU A 174 1.69 -1.29 21.88
N GLY A 175 2.00 -0.45 22.87
CA GLY A 175 0.99 0.12 23.78
C GLY A 175 -0.07 0.92 23.04
N TRP A 176 0.32 1.68 22.02
CA TRP A 176 -0.63 2.40 21.14
C TRP A 176 -1.47 1.45 20.30
N VAL A 177 -0.87 0.41 19.75
CA VAL A 177 -1.63 -0.61 18.99
C VAL A 177 -2.71 -1.23 19.86
N ARG A 178 -2.36 -1.62 21.10
CA ARG A 178 -3.30 -2.21 22.06
C ARG A 178 -4.42 -1.24 22.43
N GLU A 179 -4.10 0.02 22.72
CA GLU A 179 -5.09 1.02 23.06
C GLU A 179 -6.09 1.24 21.92
N LEU A 180 -5.62 1.41 20.69
CA LEU A 180 -6.47 1.60 19.51
C LEU A 180 -7.31 0.35 19.22
N ALA A 181 -6.70 -0.84 19.29
CA ALA A 181 -7.37 -2.11 19.04
C ALA A 181 -8.48 -2.45 20.05
N TYR A 182 -8.28 -2.06 21.32
CA TYR A 182 -9.24 -2.39 22.37
C TYR A 182 -10.36 -1.35 22.52
N THR A 183 -10.10 -0.10 22.14
CA THR A 183 -11.04 0.99 22.33
C THR A 183 -11.76 1.42 21.07
N GLY A 184 -11.21 1.15 19.87
CA GLY A 184 -11.74 1.64 18.60
C GLY A 184 -11.84 3.17 18.54
N ARG A 185 -11.06 3.89 19.36
CA ARG A 185 -11.07 5.36 19.37
C ARG A 185 -10.37 5.95 18.16
N ARG A 186 -10.67 7.18 17.85
CA ARG A 186 -9.99 7.92 16.79
C ARG A 186 -8.57 8.29 17.22
N LEU A 187 -7.60 8.05 16.33
CA LEU A 187 -6.24 8.54 16.40
C LEU A 187 -6.10 9.73 15.44
N PRO A 188 -6.02 10.98 15.92
CA PRO A 188 -5.85 12.15 15.05
C PRO A 188 -4.51 12.15 14.32
N ALA A 189 -4.44 12.77 13.15
CA ALA A 189 -3.24 12.83 12.30
C ALA A 189 -1.98 13.31 13.04
N GLN A 190 -2.11 14.37 13.83
CA GLN A 190 -0.96 14.89 14.59
C GLN A 190 -0.41 13.87 15.60
N LYS A 191 -1.30 13.16 16.31
CA LYS A 191 -0.86 12.09 17.21
C LYS A 191 -0.29 10.90 16.44
N ALA A 192 -0.86 10.57 15.27
CA ALA A 192 -0.33 9.53 14.39
C ALA A 192 1.11 9.84 13.93
N LYS A 193 1.42 11.12 13.63
CA LYS A 193 2.79 11.58 13.35
C LYS A 193 3.69 11.45 14.59
N GLU A 194 3.25 11.91 15.75
CA GLU A 194 4.04 11.85 17.00
C GLU A 194 4.48 10.41 17.36
N ILE A 195 3.63 9.42 17.12
CA ILE A 195 3.93 8.01 17.42
C ILE A 195 4.57 7.25 16.24
N GLY A 196 4.79 7.90 15.10
CA GLY A 196 5.50 7.33 13.95
C GLY A 196 4.62 6.58 12.93
N LEU A 197 3.28 6.62 13.07
CA LEU A 197 2.40 6.01 12.06
C LEU A 197 2.41 6.80 10.75
N VAL A 198 2.50 8.12 10.82
CA VAL A 198 2.48 9.04 9.68
C VAL A 198 3.82 9.78 9.61
N ASN A 199 4.39 9.87 8.41
CA ASN A 199 5.67 10.53 8.18
C ASN A 199 5.56 12.05 8.31
N GLU A 200 4.47 12.66 7.75
CA GLU A 200 4.25 14.10 7.80
C GLU A 200 2.76 14.44 7.74
N VAL A 201 2.38 15.58 8.32
CA VAL A 201 1.01 16.12 8.33
C VAL A 201 1.02 17.49 7.65
N PHE A 202 0.04 17.75 6.79
CA PHE A 202 -0.13 18.99 6.02
C PHE A 202 -1.50 19.60 6.31
N ASP A 203 -1.66 20.89 6.06
CA ASP A 203 -2.90 21.60 6.39
C ASP A 203 -4.09 21.13 5.56
N THR A 204 -3.89 20.81 4.27
CA THR A 204 -4.97 20.45 3.35
C THR A 204 -4.69 19.14 2.60
N HIS A 205 -5.75 18.53 2.08
CA HIS A 205 -5.68 17.32 1.26
C HIS A 205 -4.85 17.55 -0.02
N GLU A 206 -5.02 18.71 -0.67
CA GLU A 206 -4.28 19.05 -1.90
C GLU A 206 -2.77 19.09 -1.64
N GLN A 207 -2.35 19.68 -0.52
CA GLN A 207 -0.94 19.71 -0.11
C GLN A 207 -0.38 18.31 0.15
N VAL A 208 -1.16 17.43 0.79
CA VAL A 208 -0.76 16.03 1.02
C VAL A 208 -0.51 15.32 -0.29
N VAL A 209 -1.46 15.41 -1.24
CA VAL A 209 -1.37 14.75 -2.54
C VAL A 209 -0.20 15.31 -3.35
N GLU A 210 -0.02 16.64 -3.38
CA GLU A 210 1.09 17.28 -4.08
C GLU A 210 2.44 16.84 -3.51
N HIS A 211 2.58 16.81 -2.18
CA HIS A 211 3.79 16.34 -1.52
C HIS A 211 4.07 14.86 -1.83
N ALA A 212 3.06 14.00 -1.76
CA ALA A 212 3.20 12.58 -2.07
C ALA A 212 3.67 12.36 -3.52
N LEU A 213 3.07 13.09 -4.48
CA LEU A 213 3.49 13.05 -5.88
C LEU A 213 4.90 13.62 -6.08
N GLY A 214 5.28 14.67 -5.33
CA GLY A 214 6.63 15.23 -5.31
C GLY A 214 7.66 14.19 -4.85
N THR A 215 7.42 13.54 -3.71
CA THR A 215 8.26 12.45 -3.18
C THR A 215 8.32 11.27 -4.15
N ALA A 216 7.20 10.91 -4.78
CA ALA A 216 7.18 9.84 -5.77
C ALA A 216 8.03 10.14 -7.01
N ARG A 217 8.00 11.40 -7.51
CA ARG A 217 8.88 11.85 -8.60
C ARG A 217 10.36 11.80 -8.20
N GLU A 218 10.68 12.19 -6.96
CA GLU A 218 12.03 12.07 -6.45
C GLU A 218 12.50 10.61 -6.42
N ILE A 219 11.66 9.69 -5.91
CA ILE A 219 11.96 8.25 -5.92
C ILE A 219 12.10 7.74 -7.36
N ALA A 220 11.21 8.13 -8.26
CA ALA A 220 11.23 7.71 -9.66
C ALA A 220 12.49 8.18 -10.41
N SER A 221 13.17 9.23 -9.95
CA SER A 221 14.45 9.69 -10.49
C SER A 221 15.65 8.82 -10.09
N LYS A 222 15.51 7.92 -9.11
CA LYS A 222 16.59 7.05 -8.65
C LYS A 222 16.64 5.75 -9.48
N SER A 223 17.74 4.99 -9.35
CA SER A 223 17.84 3.67 -9.97
C SER A 223 16.72 2.74 -9.49
N PRO A 224 15.81 2.27 -10.38
CA PRO A 224 14.72 1.40 -9.97
C PRO A 224 15.20 0.09 -9.33
N LEU A 225 16.33 -0.46 -9.78
CA LEU A 225 16.92 -1.65 -9.21
C LEU A 225 17.39 -1.42 -7.77
N ALA A 226 18.01 -0.27 -7.48
CA ALA A 226 18.47 0.07 -6.14
C ALA A 226 17.29 0.34 -5.19
N VAL A 227 16.23 1.02 -5.67
CA VAL A 227 15.01 1.28 -4.90
C VAL A 227 14.31 -0.03 -4.56
N ALA A 228 14.10 -0.92 -5.54
CA ALA A 228 13.50 -2.23 -5.33
C ALA A 228 14.32 -3.08 -4.34
N GLY A 229 15.64 -3.11 -4.49
CA GLY A 229 16.52 -3.79 -3.56
C GLY A 229 16.41 -3.25 -2.14
N SER A 230 16.33 -1.92 -1.98
CA SER A 230 16.15 -1.30 -0.66
C SER A 230 14.84 -1.73 0.00
N LYS A 231 13.72 -1.75 -0.75
CA LYS A 231 12.43 -2.22 -0.22
C LYS A 231 12.50 -3.69 0.20
N VAL A 232 13.09 -4.56 -0.63
CA VAL A 232 13.28 -5.99 -0.30
C VAL A 232 14.09 -6.14 1.00
N MET A 233 15.19 -5.39 1.17
CA MET A 233 16.04 -5.47 2.37
C MET A 233 15.32 -4.94 3.61
N ILE A 234 14.57 -3.85 3.51
CA ILE A 234 13.79 -3.29 4.63
C ILE A 234 12.70 -4.28 5.06
N ASN A 235 11.96 -4.85 4.10
CA ASN A 235 10.93 -5.84 4.38
C ASN A 235 11.51 -7.11 5.02
N TYR A 236 12.65 -7.59 4.53
CA TYR A 236 13.34 -8.74 5.12
C TYR A 236 13.81 -8.45 6.56
N ALA A 237 14.45 -7.30 6.78
CA ALA A 237 14.95 -6.90 8.09
C ALA A 237 13.85 -6.74 9.15
N ARG A 238 12.61 -6.43 8.73
CA ARG A 238 11.46 -6.30 9.63
C ARG A 238 11.14 -7.57 10.41
N ASP A 239 11.41 -8.73 9.81
CA ASP A 239 11.00 -10.05 10.34
C ASP A 239 12.20 -10.97 10.67
N HIS A 240 13.45 -10.48 10.49
CA HIS A 240 14.67 -11.25 10.66
C HIS A 240 15.69 -10.55 11.60
N THR A 241 16.70 -11.30 12.05
CA THR A 241 17.78 -10.72 12.85
C THR A 241 18.70 -9.81 12.02
N ILE A 242 19.46 -8.93 12.68
CA ILE A 242 20.46 -8.09 12.00
C ILE A 242 21.45 -8.96 11.23
N LYS A 243 21.88 -10.08 11.80
CA LYS A 243 22.82 -11.00 11.16
C LYS A 243 22.26 -11.59 9.86
N ASP A 244 21.01 -12.05 9.89
CA ASP A 244 20.34 -12.61 8.70
C ASP A 244 20.18 -11.53 7.62
N GLY A 245 19.80 -10.30 8.02
CA GLY A 245 19.69 -9.16 7.10
C GLY A 245 21.03 -8.80 6.44
N LEU A 246 22.12 -8.79 7.21
CA LEU A 246 23.47 -8.52 6.67
C LEU A 246 23.94 -9.61 5.70
N ASP A 247 23.65 -10.87 5.96
CA ASP A 247 23.98 -11.97 5.06
C ASP A 247 23.13 -11.91 3.77
N TYR A 248 21.85 -11.62 3.91
CA TYR A 248 20.94 -11.50 2.76
C TYR A 248 21.32 -10.32 1.85
N ILE A 249 21.65 -9.14 2.38
CA ILE A 249 22.07 -8.00 1.55
C ILE A 249 23.42 -8.28 0.87
N ALA A 250 24.34 -8.99 1.53
CA ALA A 250 25.60 -9.40 0.91
C ALA A 250 25.34 -10.31 -0.30
N THR A 251 24.46 -11.29 -0.13
CA THR A 251 24.03 -12.19 -1.23
C THR A 251 23.34 -11.43 -2.35
N TRP A 252 22.41 -10.52 -2.02
CA TRP A 252 21.70 -9.66 -3.00
C TRP A 252 22.71 -8.87 -3.85
N GLN A 253 23.68 -8.23 -3.22
CA GLN A 253 24.67 -7.40 -3.92
C GLN A 253 25.54 -8.18 -4.90
N THR A 254 25.80 -9.47 -4.68
CA THR A 254 26.60 -10.26 -5.62
C THR A 254 25.95 -10.41 -7.00
N GLY A 255 24.61 -10.33 -7.07
CA GLY A 255 23.87 -10.46 -8.33
C GLY A 255 23.23 -9.16 -8.84
N MET A 256 22.94 -8.22 -7.94
CA MET A 256 22.13 -7.03 -8.26
C MET A 256 22.94 -5.72 -8.26
N PHE A 257 24.21 -5.74 -7.84
CA PHE A 257 25.06 -4.56 -7.95
C PHE A 257 25.29 -4.21 -9.42
N SER A 258 24.94 -2.98 -9.80
CA SER A 258 25.08 -2.48 -11.17
C SER A 258 26.17 -1.39 -11.24
N PRO A 259 27.39 -1.70 -11.71
CA PRO A 259 28.41 -0.69 -11.96
C PRO A 259 27.95 0.37 -12.97
N ALA A 260 27.10 0.01 -13.94
CA ALA A 260 26.57 0.94 -14.92
C ALA A 260 25.69 2.02 -14.29
N HIS A 261 24.78 1.63 -13.37
CA HIS A 261 23.94 2.61 -12.63
C HIS A 261 24.77 3.51 -11.73
N MET A 262 25.80 2.96 -11.08
CA MET A 262 26.72 3.75 -10.26
C MET A 262 27.49 4.78 -11.10
N MET A 263 28.02 4.38 -12.24
CA MET A 263 28.78 5.27 -13.15
C MET A 263 27.86 6.35 -13.74
N GLU A 264 26.61 6.00 -14.12
CA GLU A 264 25.63 6.98 -14.58
C GLU A 264 25.36 8.04 -13.50
N ALA A 265 25.13 7.62 -12.26
CA ALA A 265 24.92 8.57 -11.15
C ALA A 265 26.10 9.53 -10.96
N PHE A 266 27.35 9.05 -11.07
CA PHE A 266 28.54 9.91 -10.96
C PHE A 266 28.69 10.84 -12.15
N GLN A 267 28.45 10.36 -13.37
CA GLN A 267 28.54 11.18 -14.58
C GLN A 267 27.47 12.26 -14.60
N ALA A 268 26.21 11.92 -14.30
CA ALA A 268 25.11 12.87 -14.21
C ALA A 268 25.40 13.99 -13.21
N LYS A 269 25.90 13.62 -12.01
CA LYS A 269 26.31 14.61 -11.00
C LYS A 269 27.43 15.52 -11.49
N ALA A 270 28.47 14.98 -12.12
CA ALA A 270 29.58 15.77 -12.67
C ALA A 270 29.12 16.71 -13.78
N GLN A 271 28.15 16.28 -14.58
CA GLN A 271 27.57 17.03 -15.70
C GLN A 271 26.42 17.94 -15.28
N LYS A 272 26.01 17.95 -14.00
CA LYS A 272 24.86 18.70 -13.46
C LYS A 272 23.55 18.45 -14.23
N ARG A 273 23.28 17.22 -14.59
CA ARG A 273 22.05 16.74 -15.20
C ARG A 273 21.39 15.66 -14.34
N ASP A 274 20.14 15.36 -14.61
CA ASP A 274 19.47 14.22 -14.00
C ASP A 274 20.06 12.90 -14.54
N PRO A 275 20.18 11.87 -13.69
CA PRO A 275 20.63 10.55 -14.12
C PRO A 275 19.52 9.81 -14.90
N GLU A 276 19.93 9.03 -15.88
CA GLU A 276 19.03 8.20 -16.68
C GLU A 276 19.26 6.71 -16.37
N PHE A 277 18.25 6.07 -15.79
CA PHE A 277 18.30 4.65 -15.44
C PHE A 277 17.29 3.85 -16.25
N PRO A 278 17.64 2.63 -16.71
CA PRO A 278 16.69 1.73 -17.33
C PRO A 278 15.63 1.30 -16.29
N ASP A 279 14.41 1.06 -16.77
CA ASP A 279 13.34 0.49 -15.96
C ASP A 279 13.61 -0.96 -15.58
N LEU A 280 12.95 -1.45 -14.53
CA LEU A 280 12.89 -2.88 -14.26
C LEU A 280 12.24 -3.60 -15.45
N LEU A 281 12.61 -4.85 -15.65
CA LEU A 281 12.00 -5.64 -16.71
C LEU A 281 10.62 -6.16 -16.29
N PRO A 282 9.67 -6.24 -17.22
CA PRO A 282 8.41 -6.93 -16.99
C PRO A 282 8.61 -8.39 -16.58
N LEU A 283 7.67 -8.90 -15.80
CA LEU A 283 7.61 -10.32 -15.46
C LEU A 283 7.45 -11.15 -16.74
N ARG A 284 8.33 -12.14 -16.94
CA ARG A 284 8.19 -13.08 -18.06
C ARG A 284 7.00 -14.00 -17.78
N LYS A 285 5.92 -13.84 -18.59
CA LYS A 285 4.75 -14.71 -18.55
C LYS A 285 4.95 -15.86 -19.53
N GLY A 286 4.69 -17.09 -19.12
CA GLY A 286 4.62 -18.23 -20.05
C GLY A 286 5.91 -19.07 -20.11
N MET A 287 6.32 -19.60 -18.96
CA MET A 287 7.08 -20.85 -18.94
C MET A 287 6.14 -21.99 -18.61
#